data_9852dde5fe25b6c1d8b4aae55dc9114a
#
_entry.id   9852dde5fe25b6c1d8b4aae55dc9114a
#
_cell.length_a   1.000
_cell.length_b   1.000
_cell.length_c   1.000
_cell.angle_alpha   90.00
_cell.angle_beta   90.00
_cell.angle_gamma   90.00
#
_symmetry.space_group_name_H-M   'P 1'
#
loop_
_entity.id
_entity.type
_entity.pdbx_description
1 polymer ?
#
loop_
_entity_poly.entity_id
_entity_poly.type
_entity_poly.pdbx_seq_one_letter_code
_entity_poly.pdbx_strand_id
1 'polypeptide(L)'
;MGRPDHLSCLLRNLYVGQEVTIRTGHGTTDWFQIGKRIHQGCILSPCLFNSYYEYIMRNAGLDEAQAGIKTAGRNINNLRYADVTILKAEDEKELRSLWMRIKEESDKAGLKLNVQKMKIKTSSPITSWQIDGDKVKAMTDFIFLAPKSLQW
;
A
#
# COMPACT_ATOMS: atom_id res chain seq x y z
N MET A 1 3.67 -12.86 -14.12
CA MET A 1 4.01 -13.94 -13.19
C MET A 1 3.28 -15.19 -13.67
N GLY A 2 4.02 -16.22 -14.09
CA GLY A 2 3.42 -17.50 -14.52
C GLY A 2 2.87 -18.26 -13.33
N ARG A 3 1.64 -17.95 -12.91
CA ARG A 3 0.92 -18.73 -11.91
C ARG A 3 0.25 -19.91 -12.62
N PRO A 4 0.31 -21.12 -12.07
CA PRO A 4 -0.47 -22.22 -12.59
C PRO A 4 -1.97 -21.89 -12.57
N ASP A 5 -2.67 -22.14 -13.66
CA ASP A 5 -4.08 -21.78 -13.81
C ASP A 5 -4.99 -22.42 -12.76
N HIS A 6 -4.64 -23.64 -12.31
CA HIS A 6 -5.38 -24.33 -11.26
C HIS A 6 -5.36 -23.59 -9.91
N LEU A 7 -4.21 -22.96 -9.53
CA LEU A 7 -4.13 -22.15 -8.31
C LEU A 7 -4.96 -20.87 -8.41
N SER A 8 -4.99 -20.25 -9.57
CA SER A 8 -5.83 -19.09 -9.83
C SER A 8 -7.32 -19.45 -9.75
N CYS A 9 -7.70 -20.63 -10.27
CA CYS A 9 -9.04 -21.16 -10.14
C CYS A 9 -9.44 -21.45 -8.70
N LEU A 10 -8.57 -22.11 -7.93
CA LEU A 10 -8.81 -22.40 -6.51
C LEU A 10 -8.99 -21.11 -5.69
N LEU A 11 -8.14 -20.12 -5.89
CA LEU A 11 -8.27 -18.83 -5.21
C LEU A 11 -9.58 -18.12 -5.59
N ARG A 12 -9.95 -18.14 -6.88
CA ARG A 12 -11.22 -17.58 -7.32
C ARG A 12 -12.41 -18.26 -6.64
N ASN A 13 -12.42 -19.59 -6.62
CA ASN A 13 -13.50 -20.36 -5.98
C ASN A 13 -13.56 -20.11 -4.47
N LEU A 14 -12.43 -19.85 -3.82
CA LEU A 14 -12.39 -19.51 -2.40
C LEU A 14 -13.08 -18.18 -2.08
N TYR A 15 -13.07 -17.22 -3.02
CA TYR A 15 -13.59 -15.86 -2.79
C TYR A 15 -14.91 -15.56 -3.50
N VAL A 16 -15.35 -16.41 -4.43
CA VAL A 16 -16.62 -16.23 -5.13
C VAL A 16 -17.78 -16.73 -4.27
N GLY A 17 -18.84 -15.91 -4.19
CA GLY A 17 -20.07 -16.29 -3.51
C GLY A 17 -19.99 -16.41 -2.01
N GLN A 18 -18.98 -15.81 -1.37
CA GLN A 18 -18.89 -15.80 0.09
C GLN A 18 -19.98 -14.93 0.69
N GLU A 19 -20.63 -15.48 1.70
CA GLU A 19 -21.63 -14.80 2.51
C GLU A 19 -21.14 -14.70 3.95
N VAL A 20 -21.58 -13.66 4.63
CA VAL A 20 -21.23 -13.42 6.04
C VAL A 20 -22.43 -12.91 6.79
N THR A 21 -22.46 -13.23 8.06
CA THR A 21 -23.38 -12.67 9.04
C THR A 21 -22.59 -12.06 10.18
N ILE A 22 -23.08 -10.98 10.76
CA ILE A 22 -22.43 -10.27 11.86
C ILE A 22 -23.22 -10.52 13.14
N ARG A 23 -22.55 -11.01 14.17
CA ARG A 23 -23.13 -11.14 15.50
C ARG A 23 -22.97 -9.82 16.26
N THR A 24 -24.08 -9.24 16.64
CA THR A 24 -24.13 -8.01 17.45
C THR A 24 -24.68 -8.33 18.84
N GLY A 25 -24.60 -7.38 19.78
CA GLY A 25 -25.23 -7.54 21.10
C GLY A 25 -26.75 -7.71 21.07
N HIS A 26 -27.41 -7.39 19.94
CA HIS A 26 -28.86 -7.46 19.74
C HIS A 26 -29.31 -8.63 18.87
N GLY A 27 -28.39 -9.49 18.44
CA GLY A 27 -28.68 -10.64 17.58
C GLY A 27 -27.70 -10.76 16.40
N THR A 28 -28.09 -11.59 15.44
CA THR A 28 -27.30 -11.87 14.24
C THR A 28 -27.99 -11.21 13.04
N THR A 29 -27.23 -10.58 12.17
CA THR A 29 -27.77 -10.02 10.92
C THR A 29 -28.19 -11.13 9.94
N ASP A 30 -28.98 -10.80 8.95
CA ASP A 30 -29.18 -11.67 7.79
C ASP A 30 -27.85 -11.90 7.05
N TRP A 31 -27.79 -13.00 6.29
CA TRP A 31 -26.65 -13.31 5.46
C TRP A 31 -26.57 -12.30 4.31
N PHE A 32 -25.38 -11.75 4.09
CA PHE A 32 -25.12 -10.87 2.97
C PHE A 32 -23.82 -11.24 2.26
N GLN A 33 -23.80 -11.04 0.96
CA GLN A 33 -22.63 -11.37 0.14
C GLN A 33 -21.49 -10.39 0.39
N ILE A 34 -20.29 -10.93 0.53
CA ILE A 34 -19.08 -10.14 0.58
C ILE A 34 -18.65 -9.87 -0.86
N GLY A 35 -18.55 -8.58 -1.19
CA GLY A 35 -18.00 -8.14 -2.46
C GLY A 35 -16.49 -8.38 -2.57
N LYS A 36 -15.83 -7.61 -3.42
CA LYS A 36 -14.39 -7.69 -3.74
C LYS A 36 -13.48 -7.29 -2.56
N ARG A 37 -13.53 -8.00 -1.44
CA ARG A 37 -12.72 -7.68 -0.25
C ARG A 37 -11.98 -8.89 0.25
N ILE A 38 -10.78 -8.64 0.81
CA ILE A 38 -9.98 -9.64 1.50
C ILE A 38 -10.44 -9.70 2.95
N HIS A 39 -10.67 -10.89 3.48
CA HIS A 39 -11.13 -11.09 4.85
C HIS A 39 -10.04 -10.75 5.87
N GLN A 40 -10.36 -9.91 6.85
CA GLN A 40 -9.53 -9.79 8.04
C GLN A 40 -9.51 -11.11 8.80
N GLY A 41 -8.30 -11.54 9.23
CA GLY A 41 -8.10 -12.80 9.93
C GLY A 41 -7.90 -14.03 9.03
N CYS A 42 -8.09 -13.93 7.72
CA CYS A 42 -7.72 -15.02 6.81
C CYS A 42 -6.21 -15.09 6.63
N ILE A 43 -5.63 -16.27 6.81
CA ILE A 43 -4.17 -16.51 6.70
C ILE A 43 -3.61 -16.17 5.31
N LEU A 44 -4.42 -16.26 4.26
CA LEU A 44 -4.04 -15.94 2.88
C LEU A 44 -4.10 -14.44 2.56
N SER A 45 -4.85 -13.67 3.33
CA SER A 45 -5.10 -12.25 3.05
C SER A 45 -3.83 -11.40 2.99
N PRO A 46 -2.85 -11.52 3.90
CA PRO A 46 -1.60 -10.78 3.81
C PRO A 46 -0.80 -11.12 2.55
N CYS A 47 -0.73 -12.41 2.19
CA CYS A 47 -0.01 -12.86 1.01
C CYS A 47 -0.66 -12.35 -0.29
N LEU A 48 -1.98 -12.38 -0.37
CA LEU A 48 -2.73 -11.88 -1.52
C LEU A 48 -2.60 -10.37 -1.65
N PHE A 49 -2.71 -9.65 -0.54
CA PHE A 49 -2.52 -8.20 -0.52
C PHE A 49 -1.10 -7.83 -0.98
N ASN A 50 -0.06 -8.46 -0.44
CA ASN A 50 1.32 -8.22 -0.83
C ASN A 50 1.56 -8.53 -2.32
N SER A 51 0.99 -9.63 -2.85
CA SER A 51 1.10 -9.98 -4.27
C SER A 51 0.39 -8.97 -5.16
N TYR A 52 -0.76 -8.48 -4.73
CA TYR A 52 -1.53 -7.48 -5.46
C TYR A 52 -0.83 -6.12 -5.47
N TYR A 53 -0.30 -5.72 -4.32
CA TYR A 53 0.45 -4.48 -4.19
C TYR A 53 1.77 -4.51 -4.96
N GLU A 54 2.46 -5.65 -4.98
CA GLU A 54 3.64 -5.87 -5.81
C GLU A 54 3.33 -5.70 -7.31
N TYR A 55 2.18 -6.20 -7.76
CA TYR A 55 1.72 -6.00 -9.12
C TYR A 55 1.55 -4.50 -9.46
N ILE A 56 0.92 -3.74 -8.57
CA ILE A 56 0.76 -2.28 -8.72
C ILE A 56 2.12 -1.59 -8.83
N MET A 57 3.04 -1.92 -7.92
CA MET A 57 4.37 -1.28 -7.89
C MET A 57 5.21 -1.57 -9.13
N ARG A 58 5.13 -2.78 -9.67
CA ARG A 58 5.79 -3.13 -10.93
C ARG A 58 5.19 -2.37 -12.11
N ASN A 59 3.87 -2.29 -12.19
CA ASN A 59 3.21 -1.53 -13.26
C ASN A 59 3.52 -0.02 -13.16
N ALA A 60 3.69 0.51 -11.96
CA ALA A 60 4.16 1.87 -11.74
C ALA A 60 5.64 2.09 -12.19
N GLY A 61 6.35 1.03 -12.58
CA GLY A 61 7.74 1.09 -13.06
C GLY A 61 8.73 1.55 -11.99
N LEU A 62 8.47 1.27 -10.72
CA LEU A 62 9.35 1.67 -9.63
C LEU A 62 10.65 0.87 -9.61
N ASP A 63 10.62 -0.37 -10.06
CA ASP A 63 11.81 -1.23 -10.11
C ASP A 63 12.81 -0.77 -11.17
N GLU A 64 12.31 -0.10 -12.23
CA GLU A 64 13.11 0.43 -13.36
C GLU A 64 13.45 1.91 -13.19
N ALA A 65 12.82 2.58 -12.22
CA ALA A 65 13.07 4.00 -12.01
C ALA A 65 14.50 4.23 -11.51
N GLN A 66 15.22 5.11 -12.18
CA GLN A 66 16.52 5.61 -11.70
C GLN A 66 16.36 6.51 -10.47
N ALA A 67 15.12 6.84 -10.13
CA ALA A 67 14.70 7.59 -8.97
C ALA A 67 15.04 6.87 -7.66
N GLY A 68 15.43 7.62 -6.63
CA GLY A 68 15.70 7.10 -5.30
C GLY A 68 17.11 7.33 -4.80
N ILE A 69 17.38 6.89 -3.60
CA ILE A 69 18.67 7.11 -2.93
C ILE A 69 19.60 5.92 -3.20
N LYS A 70 20.79 6.20 -3.70
CA LYS A 70 21.84 5.19 -3.92
C LYS A 70 22.45 4.74 -2.61
N THR A 71 22.32 3.47 -2.29
CA THR A 71 22.91 2.86 -1.09
C THR A 71 23.59 1.55 -1.48
N ALA A 72 24.90 1.43 -1.18
CA ALA A 72 25.69 0.25 -1.50
C ALA A 72 25.57 -0.24 -2.96
N GLY A 73 25.56 0.69 -3.93
CA GLY A 73 25.46 0.38 -5.36
C GLY A 73 24.06 -0.01 -5.84
N ARG A 74 23.05 0.02 -4.98
CA ARG A 74 21.64 -0.22 -5.32
C ARG A 74 20.84 1.06 -5.19
N ASN A 75 19.91 1.25 -6.09
CA ASN A 75 18.96 2.35 -6.00
C ASN A 75 17.73 1.92 -5.19
N ILE A 76 17.46 2.63 -4.09
CA ILE A 76 16.32 2.36 -3.20
C ILE A 76 15.35 3.52 -3.31
N ASN A 77 14.26 3.33 -4.00
CA ASN A 77 13.21 4.33 -4.17
C ASN A 77 11.95 4.06 -3.32
N ASN A 78 11.80 2.85 -2.81
CA ASN A 78 10.69 2.50 -1.94
C ASN A 78 11.08 1.48 -0.86
N LEU A 79 10.40 1.55 0.28
CA LEU A 79 10.42 0.54 1.35
C LEU A 79 8.98 0.21 1.70
N ARG A 80 8.67 -1.08 1.88
CA ARG A 80 7.31 -1.55 2.09
C ARG A 80 7.22 -2.46 3.31
N TYR A 81 6.16 -2.26 4.08
CA TYR A 81 5.78 -3.15 5.16
C TYR A 81 4.26 -3.14 5.32
N ALA A 82 3.61 -4.29 5.10
CA ALA A 82 2.16 -4.43 5.08
C ALA A 82 1.52 -3.37 4.16
N ASP A 83 0.66 -2.51 4.71
CA ASP A 83 -0.04 -1.42 4.01
C ASP A 83 0.74 -0.08 4.03
N VAL A 84 1.92 -0.06 4.66
CA VAL A 84 2.75 1.14 4.74
C VAL A 84 3.83 1.12 3.66
N THR A 85 3.88 2.19 2.88
CA THR A 85 4.92 2.41 1.86
C THR A 85 5.66 3.71 2.12
N ILE A 86 6.97 3.66 2.11
CA ILE A 86 7.83 4.83 2.12
C ILE A 86 8.41 4.99 0.73
N LEU A 87 8.23 6.15 0.14
CA LEU A 87 8.89 6.57 -1.09
C LEU A 87 10.11 7.40 -0.76
N LYS A 88 11.19 7.18 -1.49
CA LYS A 88 12.44 7.92 -1.37
C LYS A 88 12.81 8.53 -2.71
N ALA A 89 13.18 9.79 -2.69
CA ALA A 89 13.62 10.53 -3.86
C ALA A 89 14.68 11.55 -3.45
N GLU A 90 15.52 11.97 -4.39
CA GLU A 90 16.55 12.99 -4.18
C GLU A 90 15.94 14.39 -4.17
N ASP A 91 14.88 14.61 -4.94
CA ASP A 91 14.19 15.89 -5.03
C ASP A 91 12.65 15.78 -4.98
N GLU A 92 11.98 16.93 -4.83
CA GLU A 92 10.53 17.01 -4.74
C GLU A 92 9.83 16.60 -6.05
N LYS A 93 10.40 16.94 -7.21
CA LYS A 93 9.81 16.65 -8.52
C LYS A 93 9.79 15.14 -8.76
N GLU A 94 10.88 14.49 -8.42
CA GLU A 94 11.03 13.05 -8.49
C GLU A 94 10.03 12.35 -7.56
N LEU A 95 9.93 12.79 -6.31
CA LEU A 95 8.97 12.23 -5.35
C LEU A 95 7.53 12.38 -5.83
N ARG A 96 7.19 13.52 -6.40
CA ARG A 96 5.87 13.79 -6.98
C ARG A 96 5.59 12.88 -8.18
N SER A 97 6.57 12.66 -9.05
CA SER A 97 6.45 11.75 -10.18
C SER A 97 6.20 10.31 -9.74
N LEU A 98 6.98 9.81 -8.77
CA LEU A 98 6.79 8.47 -8.18
C LEU A 98 5.40 8.32 -7.57
N TRP A 99 4.97 9.31 -6.81
CA TRP A 99 3.63 9.33 -6.22
C TRP A 99 2.52 9.24 -7.26
N MET A 100 2.57 10.09 -8.29
CA MET A 100 1.53 10.11 -9.33
C MET A 100 1.42 8.77 -10.05
N ARG A 101 2.54 8.11 -10.35
CA ARG A 101 2.55 6.78 -10.99
C ARG A 101 1.91 5.72 -10.10
N ILE A 102 2.26 5.70 -8.80
CA ILE A 102 1.65 4.76 -7.85
C ILE A 102 0.15 5.01 -7.71
N LYS A 103 -0.25 6.28 -7.61
CA LYS A 103 -1.65 6.66 -7.51
C LYS A 103 -2.44 6.17 -8.72
N GLU A 104 -1.97 6.45 -9.92
CA GLU A 104 -2.61 6.04 -11.16
C GLU A 104 -2.79 4.52 -11.24
N GLU A 105 -1.75 3.75 -10.95
CA GLU A 105 -1.81 2.29 -10.96
C GLU A 105 -2.67 1.72 -9.83
N SER A 106 -2.66 2.36 -8.66
CA SER A 106 -3.55 2.00 -7.55
C SER A 106 -5.01 2.24 -7.87
N ASP A 107 -5.33 3.37 -8.50
CA ASP A 107 -6.70 3.70 -8.91
C ASP A 107 -7.20 2.72 -10.00
N LYS A 108 -6.36 2.38 -11.01
CA LYS A 108 -6.66 1.33 -12.00
C LYS A 108 -6.94 -0.02 -11.36
N ALA A 109 -6.23 -0.33 -10.30
CA ALA A 109 -6.39 -1.55 -9.53
C ALA A 109 -7.56 -1.47 -8.52
N GLY A 110 -8.24 -0.33 -8.36
CA GLY A 110 -9.34 -0.13 -7.42
C GLY A 110 -8.91 0.05 -5.97
N LEU A 111 -7.62 0.35 -5.70
CA LEU A 111 -7.11 0.72 -4.39
C LEU A 111 -7.01 2.24 -4.27
N LYS A 112 -7.69 2.81 -3.28
CA LYS A 112 -7.59 4.24 -2.98
C LYS A 112 -6.52 4.48 -1.93
N LEU A 113 -5.56 5.34 -2.27
CA LEU A 113 -4.51 5.77 -1.35
C LEU A 113 -5.09 6.79 -0.35
N ASN A 114 -4.74 6.64 0.92
CA ASN A 114 -5.21 7.54 1.96
C ASN A 114 -4.28 8.74 2.13
N VAL A 115 -4.55 9.83 1.41
CA VAL A 115 -3.76 11.07 1.43
C VAL A 115 -3.69 11.69 2.83
N GLN A 116 -4.74 11.59 3.63
CA GLN A 116 -4.78 12.16 4.99
C GLN A 116 -3.79 11.48 5.95
N LYS A 117 -3.44 10.22 5.70
CA LYS A 117 -2.43 9.49 6.48
C LYS A 117 -1.01 9.70 5.97
N MET A 118 -0.85 10.34 4.82
CA MET A 118 0.48 10.61 4.27
C MET A 118 1.24 11.62 5.11
N LYS A 119 2.54 11.41 5.12
CA LYS A 119 3.49 12.28 5.79
C LYS A 119 4.73 12.40 4.92
N ILE A 120 5.34 13.58 4.93
CA ILE A 120 6.57 13.85 4.19
C ILE A 120 7.68 14.26 5.15
N LYS A 121 8.87 13.71 4.93
CA LYS A 121 10.11 14.14 5.59
C LYS A 121 11.08 14.62 4.54
N THR A 122 11.69 15.78 4.78
CA THR A 122 12.69 16.37 3.90
C THR A 122 13.87 16.89 4.69
N SER A 123 15.02 16.96 4.01
CA SER A 123 16.23 17.57 4.59
C SER A 123 16.19 19.10 4.57
N SER A 124 15.38 19.68 3.66
CA SER A 124 15.19 21.11 3.52
C SER A 124 13.80 21.52 3.99
N PRO A 125 13.58 22.70 4.54
CA PRO A 125 12.26 23.15 4.95
C PRO A 125 11.35 23.27 3.73
N ILE A 126 10.31 22.43 3.65
CA ILE A 126 9.25 22.56 2.66
C ILE A 126 8.14 23.43 3.28
N THR A 127 7.78 24.49 2.57
CA THR A 127 6.75 25.43 3.00
C THR A 127 5.35 24.85 2.96
N SER A 128 5.03 24.01 1.97
CA SER A 128 3.78 23.22 1.90
C SER A 128 3.82 22.24 0.74
N TRP A 129 3.40 21.01 0.98
CA TRP A 129 3.21 20.02 -0.07
C TRP A 129 1.72 19.69 -0.17
N GLN A 130 1.17 19.80 -1.37
CA GLN A 130 -0.24 19.53 -1.64
C GLN A 130 -0.36 18.42 -2.68
N ILE A 131 -1.27 17.49 -2.40
CA ILE A 131 -1.66 16.40 -3.29
C ILE A 131 -3.18 16.47 -3.44
N ASP A 132 -3.66 16.61 -4.67
CA ASP A 132 -5.11 16.70 -4.98
C ASP A 132 -5.85 17.78 -4.19
N GLY A 133 -5.17 18.87 -3.82
CA GLY A 133 -5.73 19.94 -2.99
C GLY A 133 -5.59 19.72 -1.48
N ASP A 134 -5.25 18.51 -1.04
CA ASP A 134 -5.01 18.21 0.37
C ASP A 134 -3.56 18.53 0.77
N LYS A 135 -3.41 19.17 1.92
CA LYS A 135 -2.07 19.44 2.49
C LYS A 135 -1.51 18.18 3.13
N VAL A 136 -0.31 17.77 2.70
CA VAL A 136 0.44 16.69 3.34
C VAL A 136 1.20 17.22 4.54
N LYS A 137 1.12 16.53 5.65
CA LYS A 137 1.81 16.92 6.89
C LYS A 137 3.31 16.67 6.76
N ALA A 138 4.10 17.73 6.95
CA ALA A 138 5.54 17.59 7.14
C ALA A 138 5.84 17.04 8.54
N MET A 139 6.90 16.23 8.65
CA MET A 139 7.37 15.65 9.90
C MET A 139 8.89 15.75 10.00
N THR A 140 9.40 15.90 11.21
CA THR A 140 10.83 15.94 11.49
C THR A 140 11.42 14.54 11.62
N ASP A 141 10.64 13.62 12.24
CA ASP A 141 11.08 12.27 12.52
C ASP A 141 10.05 11.23 12.11
N PHE A 142 10.55 10.11 11.62
CA PHE A 142 9.74 8.98 11.21
C PHE A 142 10.36 7.69 11.74
N ILE A 143 9.57 6.96 12.50
CA ILE A 143 9.95 5.64 13.00
C ILE A 143 9.24 4.59 12.15
N PHE A 144 10.02 3.81 11.40
CA PHE A 144 9.55 2.71 10.60
C PHE A 144 9.89 1.39 11.29
N LEU A 145 8.87 0.59 11.59
CA LEU A 145 9.03 -0.73 12.21
C LEU A 145 9.59 -0.72 13.65
N ALA A 146 9.45 0.34 14.40
CA ALA A 146 9.79 0.26 15.82
C ALA A 146 8.68 -0.48 16.59
N PRO A 147 8.94 -1.64 17.18
CA PRO A 147 8.03 -2.21 18.16
C PRO A 147 7.94 -1.24 19.34
N LYS A 148 6.71 -0.97 19.80
CA LYS A 148 6.47 -0.12 21.00
C LYS A 148 7.09 -0.65 22.30
N SER A 149 7.84 -1.74 22.26
CA SER A 149 8.28 -2.53 23.44
C SER A 149 9.77 -2.58 23.66
N LEU A 150 10.58 -1.74 23.02
CA LEU A 150 11.98 -1.62 23.41
C LEU A 150 12.20 -0.25 24.08
N GLN A 151 11.67 -0.12 25.29
CA GLN A 151 12.29 0.75 26.30
C GLN A 151 13.45 -0.04 26.91
N TRP A 152 14.67 0.37 26.61
CA TRP A 152 15.87 -0.02 27.32
C TRP A 152 16.05 0.89 28.52
#